data_aa34760dfe29c0f041234ef7a2e098fe
#
_entry.id   aa34760dfe29c0f041234ef7a2e098fe
#
_cell.length_a   1.000
_cell.length_b   1.000
_cell.length_c   1.000
_cell.angle_alpha   90.00
_cell.angle_beta   90.00
_cell.angle_gamma   90.00
#
_symmetry.space_group_name_H-M   'P 1'
#
loop_
_entity.id
_entity.type
_entity.pdbx_description
1 polymer ?
#
loop_
_entity_poly.entity_id
_entity_poly.type
_entity_poly.pdbx_seq_one_letter_code
_entity_poly.pdbx_strand_id
1 'polypeptide(L)'
;MELFPVYVLHSGEWEENKFINFISDCVIIDSTFSYNNLVAAISEQIRIDSELNTIEINFFPNDGLQPILIYNDTGVKVCLVATSSSCLVVTSSNSIDVSTIDSTKIMPDIELIENTKLSENTGIIDNMLNEFVEEDQVYKDKETVMNVMENLVVRERFQFKVKRSSATMYHLMCVDDNCAWSFKSSAVFKANIFKVRSYNNNHTCGYGERYLTQRQATSGVIASIVKDKYVNPKKVYTANDIIEDIQKQQGIEVSYMKAWRAKEIAMAMIRGSPSDSYKELPKYFYMLEKTNPGTVTKLHRSEDECFLYAYVSLYASIKGWEHCRPIMVVDGSFLKAAYKGTILTACTQDGAVGKILPLAYAIIDSENNKSWEWFFVQIKGTFGVREGICIVSDRNESIFNATKVMYPEVPHCICMFHLWQNVKRTFKKHHKQLKDIFIALARAYAIEKCEYHMTEMCKIDPRVQPYLFEVGYERWSRAYSKVKRSMIMTFNIAESINVANKDARELPVMRFLEYMTNFLQQWNNKNRKIAMETSTELGEKYDKLLRENLIASEQITVSPATEQLYTVFEGVRRNIVCLKEGTCSCGKF
;
A
#
# COMPACT_ATOMS: atom_id res chain seq x y z
N MET A 1 12.67 4.23 43.60
CA MET A 1 11.82 3.96 42.42
C MET A 1 10.60 4.86 42.58
N GLU A 2 10.40 5.76 41.66
CA GLU A 2 9.20 6.59 41.64
C GLU A 2 8.05 5.76 41.10
N LEU A 3 6.94 5.66 41.83
CA LEU A 3 5.75 4.89 41.46
C LEU A 3 4.68 5.88 40.95
N PHE A 4 4.10 5.56 39.80
CA PHE A 4 3.10 6.40 39.15
C PHE A 4 1.76 5.65 39.10
N PRO A 5 0.68 6.19 39.67
CA PRO A 5 -0.65 5.66 39.48
C PRO A 5 -1.19 6.05 38.11
N VAL A 6 -1.62 5.06 37.35
CA VAL A 6 -2.25 5.25 36.03
C VAL A 6 -3.69 4.77 36.11
N TYR A 7 -4.63 5.65 35.78
CA TYR A 7 -6.04 5.30 35.73
C TYR A 7 -6.38 4.61 34.41
N VAL A 8 -7.06 3.49 34.49
CA VAL A 8 -7.44 2.65 33.37
C VAL A 8 -8.96 2.66 33.25
N LEU A 9 -9.49 3.15 32.15
CA LEU A 9 -10.91 3.12 31.85
C LEU A 9 -11.18 1.94 30.91
N HIS A 10 -12.14 1.07 31.28
CA HIS A 10 -12.45 -0.13 30.49
C HIS A 10 -13.94 -0.48 30.55
N SER A 11 -14.35 -1.45 29.73
CA SER A 11 -15.75 -1.96 29.67
C SER A 11 -16.79 -0.89 29.31
N GLY A 12 -16.36 0.21 28.68
CA GLY A 12 -17.21 1.25 28.15
C GLY A 12 -17.35 1.17 26.63
N GLU A 13 -18.01 2.14 26.06
CA GLU A 13 -18.25 2.26 24.61
C GLU A 13 -17.93 3.66 24.10
N TRP A 14 -17.64 3.76 22.80
CA TRP A 14 -17.32 5.03 22.16
C TRP A 14 -18.55 5.71 21.60
N GLU A 15 -18.81 6.96 21.98
CA GLU A 15 -19.83 7.84 21.41
C GLU A 15 -19.19 9.17 21.01
N GLU A 16 -19.19 9.51 19.73
CA GLU A 16 -18.67 10.78 19.17
C GLU A 16 -17.29 11.23 19.75
N ASN A 17 -16.30 10.33 19.79
CA ASN A 17 -14.96 10.56 20.36
C ASN A 17 -14.91 10.69 21.91
N LYS A 18 -15.94 10.30 22.61
CA LYS A 18 -15.91 10.17 24.08
C LYS A 18 -16.12 8.73 24.50
N PHE A 19 -15.33 8.29 25.45
CA PHE A 19 -15.52 6.97 26.06
C PHE A 19 -16.51 7.11 27.22
N ILE A 20 -17.63 6.42 27.15
CA ILE A 20 -18.76 6.54 28.08
C ILE A 20 -19.11 5.19 28.70
N ASN A 21 -19.87 5.20 29.78
CA ASN A 21 -20.34 4.00 30.50
C ASN A 21 -19.20 3.07 30.97
N PHE A 22 -18.04 3.63 31.27
CA PHE A 22 -16.81 2.89 31.63
C PHE A 22 -16.72 2.55 33.14
N ILE A 23 -15.87 1.54 33.41
CA ILE A 23 -15.37 1.24 34.77
C ILE A 23 -13.95 1.82 34.86
N SER A 24 -13.59 2.39 36.00
CA SER A 24 -12.26 2.96 36.23
C SER A 24 -11.49 2.15 37.25
N ASP A 25 -10.32 1.67 36.88
CA ASP A 25 -9.36 0.99 37.74
C ASP A 25 -8.04 1.77 37.80
N CYS A 26 -7.12 1.37 38.68
CA CYS A 26 -5.82 1.99 38.82
C CYS A 26 -4.70 0.95 38.79
N VAL A 27 -3.72 1.14 37.93
CA VAL A 27 -2.50 0.33 37.87
C VAL A 27 -1.32 1.19 38.30
N ILE A 28 -0.46 0.63 39.15
CA ILE A 28 0.76 1.32 39.59
C ILE A 28 1.93 0.87 38.73
N ILE A 29 2.61 1.81 38.09
CA ILE A 29 3.76 1.55 37.23
C ILE A 29 4.98 2.37 37.67
N ASP A 30 6.18 1.95 37.31
CA ASP A 30 7.41 2.70 37.57
C ASP A 30 8.10 3.12 36.27
N SER A 31 9.15 3.94 36.36
CA SER A 31 9.88 4.48 35.22
C SER A 31 10.59 3.44 34.34
N THR A 32 10.64 2.17 34.75
CA THR A 32 11.28 1.05 34.03
C THR A 32 10.29 0.14 33.32
N PHE A 33 8.98 0.42 33.46
CA PHE A 33 7.92 -0.41 32.85
C PHE A 33 8.06 -0.47 31.34
N SER A 34 8.05 -1.69 30.81
CA SER A 34 7.94 -1.95 29.38
C SER A 34 6.46 -2.02 28.95
N TYR A 35 6.21 -1.94 27.66
CA TYR A 35 4.87 -2.12 27.11
C TYR A 35 4.25 -3.48 27.51
N ASN A 36 5.04 -4.55 27.43
CA ASN A 36 4.57 -5.88 27.81
C ASN A 36 4.22 -5.97 29.30
N ASN A 37 4.98 -5.30 30.18
CA ASN A 37 4.69 -5.24 31.60
C ASN A 37 3.41 -4.44 31.87
N LEU A 38 3.17 -3.35 31.11
CA LEU A 38 1.94 -2.57 31.20
C LEU A 38 0.72 -3.40 30.77
N VAL A 39 0.80 -4.11 29.64
CA VAL A 39 -0.27 -5.01 29.18
C VAL A 39 -0.56 -6.09 30.20
N ALA A 40 0.46 -6.73 30.77
CA ALA A 40 0.29 -7.76 31.80
C ALA A 40 -0.39 -7.21 33.08
N ALA A 41 0.07 -6.06 33.57
CA ALA A 41 -0.50 -5.43 34.77
C ALA A 41 -1.97 -4.99 34.56
N ILE A 42 -2.29 -4.45 33.37
CA ILE A 42 -3.66 -4.10 33.00
C ILE A 42 -4.52 -5.38 32.94
N SER A 43 -4.04 -6.42 32.22
CA SER A 43 -4.76 -7.68 32.05
C SER A 43 -5.09 -8.35 33.41
N GLU A 44 -4.15 -8.32 34.33
CA GLU A 44 -4.33 -8.84 35.69
C GLU A 44 -5.38 -8.01 36.46
N GLN A 45 -5.30 -6.68 36.41
CA GLN A 45 -6.19 -5.78 37.13
C GLN A 45 -7.64 -5.89 36.65
N ILE A 46 -7.88 -5.90 35.35
CA ILE A 46 -9.22 -5.92 34.75
C ILE A 46 -9.70 -7.36 34.43
N ARG A 47 -8.91 -8.38 34.82
CA ARG A 47 -9.19 -9.81 34.64
C ARG A 47 -9.55 -10.23 33.21
N ILE A 48 -8.83 -9.68 32.25
CA ILE A 48 -8.94 -10.07 30.84
C ILE A 48 -7.79 -11.02 30.52
N ASP A 49 -8.12 -12.13 29.87
CA ASP A 49 -7.12 -13.03 29.33
C ASP A 49 -6.49 -12.44 28.07
N SER A 50 -5.24 -11.99 28.18
CA SER A 50 -4.49 -11.37 27.10
C SER A 50 -4.08 -12.36 26.00
N GLU A 51 -4.22 -13.68 26.22
CA GLU A 51 -4.00 -14.69 25.18
C GLU A 51 -5.26 -14.89 24.31
N LEU A 52 -6.44 -14.61 24.84
CA LEU A 52 -7.72 -14.78 24.15
C LEU A 52 -8.30 -13.47 23.59
N ASN A 53 -7.83 -12.32 24.08
CA ASN A 53 -8.37 -11.02 23.70
C ASN A 53 -7.28 -10.09 23.18
N THR A 54 -7.58 -9.34 22.11
CA THR A 54 -6.73 -8.24 21.67
C THR A 54 -7.02 -7.03 22.56
N ILE A 55 -6.00 -6.54 23.27
CA ILE A 55 -6.10 -5.38 24.15
C ILE A 55 -5.53 -4.17 23.38
N GLU A 56 -6.34 -3.14 23.20
CA GLU A 56 -5.91 -1.83 22.69
C GLU A 56 -5.86 -0.85 23.85
N ILE A 57 -4.72 -0.19 24.03
CA ILE A 57 -4.48 0.81 25.07
C ILE A 57 -4.37 2.17 24.43
N ASN A 58 -5.30 3.06 24.72
CA ASN A 58 -5.32 4.43 24.24
C ASN A 58 -5.05 5.40 25.39
N PHE A 59 -4.07 6.28 25.22
CA PHE A 59 -3.73 7.35 26.15
C PHE A 59 -4.49 8.62 25.80
N PHE A 60 -5.11 9.25 26.77
CA PHE A 60 -5.83 10.52 26.63
C PHE A 60 -5.06 11.64 27.32
N PRO A 61 -4.41 12.53 26.58
CA PRO A 61 -3.89 13.78 27.12
C PRO A 61 -5.05 14.70 27.52
N ASN A 62 -4.89 15.44 28.62
CA ASN A 62 -5.98 16.25 29.23
C ASN A 62 -6.53 17.41 28.41
N ASP A 63 -6.02 17.72 27.22
CA ASP A 63 -6.27 18.99 26.51
C ASP A 63 -7.19 18.83 25.27
N GLY A 64 -8.08 17.85 25.26
CA GLY A 64 -9.01 17.68 24.13
C GLY A 64 -8.34 17.18 22.85
N LEU A 65 -7.12 16.67 22.94
CA LEU A 65 -6.39 16.03 21.86
C LEU A 65 -6.97 14.63 21.57
N GLN A 66 -6.73 14.13 20.39
CA GLN A 66 -7.14 12.77 20.02
C GLN A 66 -6.39 11.71 20.83
N PRO A 67 -7.04 10.57 21.11
CA PRO A 67 -6.41 9.48 21.84
C PRO A 67 -5.17 8.94 21.12
N ILE A 68 -4.10 8.68 21.86
CA ILE A 68 -2.84 8.15 21.35
C ILE A 68 -2.79 6.66 21.65
N LEU A 69 -2.71 5.83 20.61
CA LEU A 69 -2.57 4.38 20.76
C LEU A 69 -1.17 4.02 21.27
N ILE A 70 -1.12 3.31 22.40
CA ILE A 70 0.12 2.80 22.98
C ILE A 70 0.36 1.37 22.52
N TYR A 71 1.50 1.14 21.85
CA TYR A 71 1.86 -0.16 21.29
C TYR A 71 3.34 -0.53 21.48
N ASN A 72 4.11 0.29 22.22
CA ASN A 72 5.53 0.05 22.49
C ASN A 72 6.02 0.79 23.73
N ASP A 73 7.27 0.52 24.15
CA ASP A 73 7.90 1.11 25.34
C ASP A 73 8.03 2.63 25.28
N THR A 74 8.11 3.21 24.09
CA THR A 74 8.14 4.68 23.92
C THR A 74 6.78 5.28 24.27
N GLY A 75 5.69 4.65 23.87
CA GLY A 75 4.34 5.06 24.25
C GLY A 75 4.12 5.00 25.76
N VAL A 76 4.65 3.98 26.45
CA VAL A 76 4.61 3.89 27.92
C VAL A 76 5.35 5.06 28.58
N LYS A 77 6.52 5.43 28.06
CA LYS A 77 7.28 6.59 28.55
C LYS A 77 6.55 7.91 28.38
N VAL A 78 5.80 8.06 27.29
CA VAL A 78 4.94 9.24 27.06
C VAL A 78 3.87 9.35 28.17
N CYS A 79 3.25 8.24 28.54
CA CYS A 79 2.29 8.21 29.65
C CYS A 79 2.92 8.63 30.97
N LEU A 80 4.15 8.19 31.26
CA LEU A 80 4.87 8.51 32.50
C LEU A 80 5.24 9.99 32.63
N VAL A 81 5.51 10.65 31.50
CA VAL A 81 5.88 12.09 31.47
C VAL A 81 4.65 12.99 31.62
N ALA A 82 3.48 12.54 31.20
CA ALA A 82 2.23 13.32 31.21
C ALA A 82 1.45 13.29 32.54
N THR A 83 2.08 12.98 33.64
CA THR A 83 1.53 12.52 34.92
C THR A 83 0.87 13.53 35.83
N SER A 84 -0.04 14.40 35.41
CA SER A 84 -0.86 15.03 36.46
C SER A 84 -2.37 14.79 36.41
N SER A 85 -2.91 14.23 35.35
CA SER A 85 -4.35 13.89 35.24
C SER A 85 -4.72 13.05 34.00
N SER A 86 -3.84 12.21 33.49
CA SER A 86 -4.10 11.42 32.27
C SER A 86 -4.67 10.04 32.58
N CYS A 87 -5.56 9.55 31.74
CA CYS A 87 -6.12 8.21 31.84
C CYS A 87 -5.82 7.37 30.60
N LEU A 88 -5.71 6.05 30.79
CA LEU A 88 -5.66 5.08 29.71
C LEU A 88 -7.08 4.53 29.48
N VAL A 89 -7.50 4.47 28.22
CA VAL A 89 -8.71 3.75 27.84
C VAL A 89 -8.31 2.42 27.24
N VAL A 90 -8.85 1.35 27.78
CA VAL A 90 -8.59 -0.02 27.34
C VAL A 90 -9.86 -0.59 26.74
N THR A 91 -9.76 -0.97 25.47
CA THR A 91 -10.81 -1.71 24.78
C THR A 91 -10.33 -3.13 24.48
N SER A 92 -11.16 -4.11 24.77
CA SER A 92 -10.93 -5.51 24.42
C SER A 92 -11.94 -5.92 23.37
N SER A 93 -11.48 -6.48 22.26
CA SER A 93 -12.34 -7.09 21.26
C SER A 93 -12.25 -8.60 21.36
N ASN A 94 -13.39 -9.24 21.65
CA ASN A 94 -13.54 -10.68 21.46
C ASN A 94 -13.43 -10.99 19.96
N SER A 95 -12.69 -12.01 19.62
CA SER A 95 -12.61 -12.56 18.27
C SER A 95 -13.93 -13.23 17.90
N ILE A 96 -14.94 -12.47 17.46
CA ILE A 96 -16.20 -13.03 16.93
C ILE A 96 -16.56 -12.35 15.60
N ASP A 97 -16.76 -13.25 14.61
CA ASP A 97 -17.45 -13.09 13.33
C ASP A 97 -16.90 -12.12 12.29
N VAL A 98 -16.06 -12.68 11.44
CA VAL A 98 -15.75 -12.11 10.13
C VAL A 98 -16.31 -13.03 9.03
N SER A 99 -17.63 -13.05 8.87
CA SER A 99 -18.28 -13.74 7.72
C SER A 99 -18.70 -12.82 6.58
N THR A 100 -18.43 -11.52 6.64
CA THR A 100 -18.76 -10.59 5.54
C THR A 100 -17.76 -9.45 5.44
N ILE A 101 -16.59 -9.71 4.88
CA ILE A 101 -15.72 -8.61 4.41
C ILE A 101 -15.48 -8.80 2.92
N ASP A 102 -16.16 -7.98 2.17
CA ASP A 102 -15.94 -7.71 0.76
C ASP A 102 -14.47 -7.37 0.51
N SER A 103 -13.82 -8.12 -0.39
CA SER A 103 -12.40 -8.00 -0.72
C SER A 103 -11.99 -6.64 -1.29
N THR A 104 -12.91 -5.70 -1.41
CA THR A 104 -12.68 -4.32 -1.87
C THR A 104 -12.33 -3.33 -0.75
N LYS A 105 -12.39 -3.72 0.53
CA LYS A 105 -12.22 -2.82 1.68
C LYS A 105 -10.89 -2.95 2.44
N ILE A 106 -9.89 -3.59 1.89
CA ILE A 106 -8.58 -3.70 2.57
C ILE A 106 -7.60 -2.71 1.96
N MET A 107 -7.73 -1.47 2.36
CA MET A 107 -6.59 -0.54 2.39
C MET A 107 -6.52 0.06 3.79
N PRO A 108 -5.36 0.07 4.44
CA PRO A 108 -5.19 0.82 5.65
C PRO A 108 -5.31 2.30 5.35
N ASP A 109 -5.99 3.02 6.20
CA ASP A 109 -5.77 4.44 6.29
C ASP A 109 -4.29 4.62 6.57
N ILE A 110 -3.58 5.22 5.61
CA ILE A 110 -2.22 5.66 5.84
C ILE A 110 -2.38 6.89 6.73
N GLU A 111 -2.40 6.69 8.03
CA GLU A 111 -1.99 7.75 8.93
C GLU A 111 -0.55 8.06 8.58
N LEU A 112 -0.36 9.11 7.81
CA LEU A 112 0.92 9.76 7.68
C LEU A 112 1.32 10.11 9.10
N ILE A 113 2.34 9.41 9.60
CA ILE A 113 3.05 9.85 10.80
C ILE A 113 3.49 11.26 10.46
N GLU A 114 2.71 12.23 10.94
CA GLU A 114 3.18 13.60 10.95
C GLU A 114 4.54 13.58 11.64
N ASN A 115 5.56 14.02 10.93
CA ASN A 115 6.78 14.48 11.55
C ASN A 115 6.44 15.76 12.33
N THR A 116 5.64 15.65 13.37
CA THR A 116 5.54 16.62 14.44
C THR A 116 6.85 16.53 15.21
N LYS A 117 7.85 17.22 14.67
CA LYS A 117 9.05 17.52 15.44
C LYS A 117 8.63 18.23 16.71
N LEU A 118 9.03 17.63 17.83
CA LEU A 118 9.21 18.26 19.12
C LEU A 118 9.48 19.78 18.99
N SER A 119 8.45 20.60 19.18
CA SER A 119 8.59 22.02 19.45
C SER A 119 7.59 22.50 20.51
N GLU A 120 7.13 21.62 21.40
CA GLU A 120 6.08 21.91 22.37
C GLU A 120 6.55 22.60 23.67
N ASN A 121 7.69 23.30 23.69
CA ASN A 121 8.07 24.00 24.91
C ASN A 121 8.65 25.41 24.74
N THR A 122 8.46 26.07 23.59
CA THR A 122 9.04 27.42 23.40
C THR A 122 8.04 28.54 23.12
N GLY A 123 6.75 28.24 22.98
CA GLY A 123 5.75 29.25 22.57
C GLY A 123 5.98 29.79 21.14
N ILE A 124 6.84 29.12 20.34
CA ILE A 124 7.18 29.53 18.98
C ILE A 124 6.21 28.84 18.00
N ILE A 125 5.48 29.64 17.24
CA ILE A 125 4.51 29.13 16.25
C ILE A 125 5.26 28.71 14.98
N ASP A 126 5.15 27.45 14.62
CA ASP A 126 5.68 26.82 13.39
C ASP A 126 4.54 26.48 12.38
N ASN A 127 3.29 26.54 12.82
CA ASN A 127 2.13 26.19 12.01
C ASN A 127 1.72 27.36 11.10
N MET A 128 1.75 27.15 9.78
CA MET A 128 1.33 28.14 8.76
C MET A 128 -0.18 28.37 8.74
N LEU A 129 -0.97 27.53 9.38
CA LEU A 129 -2.44 27.63 9.49
C LEU A 129 -2.89 28.17 10.85
N ASN A 130 -2.04 28.89 11.58
CA ASN A 130 -2.44 29.50 12.83
C ASN A 130 -3.71 30.34 12.63
N GLU A 131 -4.77 29.98 13.34
CA GLU A 131 -6.09 30.60 13.16
C GLU A 131 -6.21 31.98 13.78
N PHE A 132 -5.41 32.24 14.80
CA PHE A 132 -5.47 33.49 15.56
C PHE A 132 -4.11 34.21 15.55
N VAL A 133 -4.15 35.48 15.22
CA VAL A 133 -2.98 36.34 15.28
C VAL A 133 -3.19 37.36 16.39
N GLU A 134 -2.22 37.41 17.31
CA GLU A 134 -2.24 38.32 18.47
C GLU A 134 -0.89 39.03 18.66
N GLU A 135 -0.90 40.13 19.37
CA GLU A 135 0.34 40.81 19.76
C GLU A 135 1.18 39.86 20.64
N ASP A 136 2.49 40.06 20.58
CA ASP A 136 3.48 39.26 21.29
C ASP A 136 3.68 37.81 20.84
N GLN A 137 2.87 37.27 19.95
CA GLN A 137 3.11 35.94 19.36
C GLN A 137 4.47 35.87 18.66
N VAL A 138 5.11 34.71 18.78
CA VAL A 138 6.45 34.45 18.25
C VAL A 138 6.37 33.36 17.20
N TYR A 139 6.93 33.61 16.03
CA TYR A 139 6.96 32.75 14.88
C TYR A 139 8.38 32.29 14.57
N LYS A 140 8.53 31.08 14.08
CA LYS A 140 9.81 30.44 13.74
C LYS A 140 10.67 31.28 12.81
N ASP A 141 10.06 31.91 11.81
CA ASP A 141 10.74 32.73 10.82
C ASP A 141 9.75 33.69 10.14
N LYS A 142 10.30 34.54 9.26
CA LYS A 142 9.52 35.51 8.49
C LYS A 142 8.56 34.84 7.52
N GLU A 143 8.94 33.70 6.91
CA GLU A 143 8.14 32.99 5.94
C GLU A 143 6.87 32.44 6.60
N THR A 144 6.99 31.90 7.80
CA THR A 144 5.84 31.47 8.61
C THR A 144 4.85 32.59 8.87
N VAL A 145 5.35 33.78 9.28
CA VAL A 145 4.51 34.99 9.46
C VAL A 145 3.81 35.39 8.17
N MET A 146 4.52 35.39 7.03
CA MET A 146 3.93 35.72 5.73
C MET A 146 2.81 34.77 5.36
N ASN A 147 3.04 33.48 5.49
CA ASN A 147 2.06 32.45 5.20
C ASN A 147 0.83 32.53 6.10
N VAL A 148 1.01 32.76 7.40
CA VAL A 148 -0.10 32.95 8.36
C VAL A 148 -0.93 34.17 7.97
N MET A 149 -0.28 35.31 7.65
CA MET A 149 -1.00 36.52 7.24
C MET A 149 -1.72 36.35 5.89
N GLU A 150 -1.13 35.67 4.92
CA GLU A 150 -1.78 35.37 3.64
C GLU A 150 -2.98 34.43 3.82
N ASN A 151 -2.88 33.40 4.68
CA ASN A 151 -4.00 32.53 5.00
C ASN A 151 -5.13 33.28 5.74
N LEU A 152 -4.78 34.11 6.72
CA LEU A 152 -5.73 34.94 7.45
C LEU A 152 -6.56 35.82 6.49
N VAL A 153 -5.89 36.50 5.57
CA VAL A 153 -6.51 37.41 4.60
C VAL A 153 -7.45 36.69 3.64
N VAL A 154 -7.08 35.48 3.21
CA VAL A 154 -7.95 34.65 2.38
C VAL A 154 -9.21 34.23 3.15
N ARG A 155 -9.04 33.83 4.42
CA ARG A 155 -10.15 33.44 5.30
C ARG A 155 -11.10 34.59 5.65
N GLU A 156 -10.51 35.76 6.03
CA GLU A 156 -11.28 36.94 6.45
C GLU A 156 -11.74 37.79 5.25
N ARG A 157 -11.36 37.44 4.03
CA ARG A 157 -11.80 38.07 2.76
C ARG A 157 -11.48 39.54 2.64
N PHE A 158 -10.26 39.96 2.99
CA PHE A 158 -9.78 41.32 2.76
C PHE A 158 -8.44 41.32 2.00
N GLN A 159 -7.87 42.47 1.70
CA GLN A 159 -6.57 42.57 1.05
C GLN A 159 -5.68 43.55 1.82
N PHE A 160 -4.38 43.23 1.83
CA PHE A 160 -3.37 44.11 2.38
C PHE A 160 -2.37 44.58 1.34
N LYS A 161 -1.67 45.66 1.64
CA LYS A 161 -0.44 46.08 0.96
C LYS A 161 0.73 46.04 1.93
N VAL A 162 1.91 45.70 1.39
CA VAL A 162 3.14 45.66 2.17
C VAL A 162 3.67 47.09 2.28
N LYS A 163 3.63 47.67 3.48
CA LYS A 163 4.20 48.98 3.75
C LYS A 163 5.71 48.90 3.85
N ARG A 164 6.26 47.89 4.50
CA ARG A 164 7.69 47.66 4.62
C ARG A 164 8.00 46.18 4.80
N SER A 165 8.99 45.69 4.06
CA SER A 165 9.47 44.31 4.17
C SER A 165 11.00 44.34 4.07
N SER A 166 11.69 43.81 5.08
CA SER A 166 13.15 43.63 5.11
C SER A 166 13.48 42.28 5.76
N ALA A 167 14.75 41.90 5.84
CA ALA A 167 15.16 40.70 6.57
C ALA A 167 14.73 40.70 8.06
N THR A 168 14.55 41.88 8.65
CA THR A 168 14.26 42.03 10.08
C THR A 168 12.89 42.61 10.39
N MET A 169 12.08 42.97 9.39
CA MET A 169 10.78 43.63 9.60
C MET A 169 9.77 43.23 8.53
N TYR A 170 8.53 43.05 8.95
CA TYR A 170 7.37 42.84 8.07
C TYR A 170 6.20 43.69 8.59
N HIS A 171 5.75 44.65 7.76
CA HIS A 171 4.70 45.61 8.11
C HIS A 171 3.66 45.66 6.99
N LEU A 172 2.43 45.36 7.34
CA LEU A 172 1.26 45.30 6.46
C LEU A 172 0.25 46.38 6.86
N MET A 173 -0.49 46.86 5.87
CA MET A 173 -1.63 47.76 6.04
C MET A 173 -2.76 47.32 5.13
N CYS A 174 -4.00 47.67 5.44
CA CYS A 174 -5.12 47.48 4.54
C CYS A 174 -4.86 48.14 3.17
N VAL A 175 -5.44 47.62 2.10
CA VAL A 175 -5.36 48.23 0.76
C VAL A 175 -5.99 49.61 0.76
N ASP A 176 -7.06 49.83 1.53
CA ASP A 176 -7.65 51.15 1.76
C ASP A 176 -6.79 51.96 2.73
N ASP A 177 -6.31 53.10 2.26
CA ASP A 177 -5.41 54.00 3.02
C ASP A 177 -6.06 54.59 4.27
N ASN A 178 -7.38 54.69 4.32
CA ASN A 178 -8.15 55.23 5.43
C ASN A 178 -8.55 54.13 6.46
N CYS A 179 -8.17 52.89 6.24
CA CYS A 179 -8.51 51.78 7.12
C CYS A 179 -7.53 51.63 8.27
N ALA A 180 -8.05 51.43 9.47
CA ALA A 180 -7.26 51.28 10.69
C ALA A 180 -6.50 49.94 10.80
N TRP A 181 -6.85 48.93 9.97
CA TRP A 181 -6.21 47.63 10.02
C TRP A 181 -4.71 47.68 9.71
N SER A 182 -3.91 47.13 10.59
CA SER A 182 -2.46 47.07 10.39
C SER A 182 -1.81 45.94 11.18
N PHE A 183 -0.75 45.37 10.61
CA PHE A 183 0.05 44.31 11.24
C PHE A 183 1.54 44.67 11.15
N LYS A 184 2.27 44.49 12.24
CA LYS A 184 3.72 44.73 12.28
C LYS A 184 4.42 43.64 13.07
N SER A 185 5.41 43.01 12.45
CA SER A 185 6.31 42.05 13.11
C SER A 185 7.76 42.41 12.86
N SER A 186 8.63 41.97 13.75
CA SER A 186 10.07 42.15 13.59
C SER A 186 10.86 40.99 14.17
N ALA A 187 12.08 40.79 13.64
CA ALA A 187 13.02 39.80 14.15
C ALA A 187 13.40 40.10 15.62
N VAL A 188 13.62 39.02 16.37
CA VAL A 188 14.09 39.06 17.76
C VAL A 188 15.60 38.81 17.76
N PHE A 189 16.39 39.79 18.23
CA PHE A 189 17.84 39.67 18.49
C PHE A 189 18.67 38.99 17.41
N LYS A 190 18.71 39.45 16.17
CA LYS A 190 19.47 38.82 15.07
C LYS A 190 19.15 37.35 14.79
N ALA A 191 18.16 36.78 15.47
CA ALA A 191 17.64 35.45 15.18
C ALA A 191 16.66 35.50 14.00
N ASN A 192 16.46 34.39 13.31
CA ASN A 192 15.43 34.28 12.27
C ASN A 192 14.00 34.32 12.83
N ILE A 193 13.84 34.29 14.16
CA ILE A 193 12.56 34.29 14.87
C ILE A 193 11.90 35.66 14.76
N PHE A 194 10.61 35.68 14.43
CA PHE A 194 9.82 36.90 14.29
C PHE A 194 8.77 37.02 15.39
N LYS A 195 8.62 38.19 15.96
CA LYS A 195 7.64 38.53 16.99
C LYS A 195 6.65 39.58 16.47
N VAL A 196 5.34 39.38 16.73
CA VAL A 196 4.31 40.37 16.45
C VAL A 196 4.49 41.56 17.42
N ARG A 197 4.62 42.74 16.88
CA ARG A 197 4.86 43.98 17.66
C ARG A 197 3.60 44.82 17.83
N SER A 198 2.73 44.81 16.84
CA SER A 198 1.42 45.41 16.92
C SER A 198 0.47 44.76 15.91
N TYR A 199 -0.76 44.56 16.29
CA TYR A 199 -1.81 44.02 15.43
C TYR A 199 -3.14 44.72 15.74
N ASN A 200 -3.63 45.51 14.78
CA ASN A 200 -4.97 46.07 14.84
C ASN A 200 -5.85 45.33 13.84
N ASN A 201 -6.70 44.44 14.36
CA ASN A 201 -7.61 43.63 13.55
C ASN A 201 -8.89 44.38 13.11
N ASN A 202 -9.07 45.63 13.52
CA ASN A 202 -10.29 46.36 13.23
C ASN A 202 -10.21 47.07 11.87
N HIS A 203 -11.06 46.60 10.93
CA HIS A 203 -11.24 47.26 9.65
C HIS A 203 -12.27 48.36 9.75
N THR A 204 -11.86 49.59 9.39
CA THR A 204 -12.76 50.75 9.30
C THR A 204 -13.23 51.05 7.88
N CYS A 205 -12.71 50.30 6.87
CA CYS A 205 -13.18 50.37 5.48
C CYS A 205 -14.53 49.68 5.33
N GLY A 206 -15.37 50.18 4.41
CA GLY A 206 -16.68 49.59 4.11
C GLY A 206 -16.54 48.17 3.55
N TYR A 207 -17.33 47.27 4.07
CA TYR A 207 -17.36 45.85 3.64
C TYR A 207 -17.85 45.64 2.19
N GLY A 208 -18.10 46.69 1.42
CA GLY A 208 -18.85 46.63 0.16
C GLY A 208 -18.10 46.10 -1.06
N GLU A 209 -16.77 46.08 -1.06
CA GLU A 209 -15.98 45.60 -2.19
C GLU A 209 -15.02 44.50 -1.77
N ARG A 210 -15.54 43.41 -1.22
CA ARG A 210 -14.77 42.22 -1.02
C ARG A 210 -14.54 41.57 -2.39
N TYR A 211 -13.35 41.75 -2.89
CA TYR A 211 -12.94 41.36 -4.22
C TYR A 211 -13.10 39.86 -4.42
N LEU A 212 -13.82 39.44 -5.48
CA LEU A 212 -13.90 38.06 -5.94
C LEU A 212 -12.50 37.51 -6.29
N THR A 213 -11.58 38.40 -6.70
CA THR A 213 -10.18 38.09 -6.98
C THR A 213 -9.28 38.61 -5.88
N GLN A 214 -8.60 37.72 -5.15
CA GLN A 214 -7.64 38.07 -4.12
C GLN A 214 -6.20 37.89 -4.60
N ARG A 215 -5.36 38.92 -4.43
CA ARG A 215 -3.93 38.87 -4.79
C ARG A 215 -3.17 37.88 -3.90
N GLN A 216 -3.50 37.84 -2.61
CA GLN A 216 -2.89 36.98 -1.61
C GLN A 216 -3.29 35.51 -1.73
N ALA A 217 -4.35 35.17 -2.45
CA ALA A 217 -4.73 33.78 -2.75
C ALA A 217 -3.75 33.18 -3.78
N THR A 218 -2.50 33.02 -3.38
CA THR A 218 -1.46 32.39 -4.18
C THR A 218 -1.71 30.87 -4.29
N SER A 219 -1.03 30.21 -5.23
CA SER A 219 -1.12 28.74 -5.33
C SER A 219 -0.59 28.05 -4.05
N GLY A 220 0.39 28.64 -3.36
CA GLY A 220 0.90 28.13 -2.09
C GLY A 220 -0.13 28.21 -0.96
N VAL A 221 -0.82 29.37 -0.82
CA VAL A 221 -1.89 29.56 0.17
C VAL A 221 -3.04 28.59 -0.09
N ILE A 222 -3.50 28.50 -1.33
CA ILE A 222 -4.57 27.55 -1.70
C ILE A 222 -4.14 26.10 -1.40
N ALA A 223 -2.88 25.76 -1.69
CA ALA A 223 -2.33 24.44 -1.39
C ALA A 223 -2.38 24.13 0.11
N SER A 224 -2.01 25.09 0.97
CA SER A 224 -2.06 24.94 2.42
C SER A 224 -3.48 24.68 2.94
N ILE A 225 -4.48 25.32 2.33
CA ILE A 225 -5.91 25.15 2.69
C ILE A 225 -6.42 23.78 2.30
N VAL A 226 -6.00 23.27 1.12
CA VAL A 226 -6.57 22.03 0.56
C VAL A 226 -5.70 20.78 0.80
N LYS A 227 -4.51 20.92 1.39
CA LYS A 227 -3.52 19.83 1.55
C LYS A 227 -4.12 18.56 2.16
N ASP A 228 -4.98 18.70 3.18
CA ASP A 228 -5.55 17.57 3.90
C ASP A 228 -6.48 16.71 3.03
N LYS A 229 -6.99 17.25 1.91
CA LYS A 229 -7.77 16.49 0.93
C LYS A 229 -6.92 15.46 0.18
N TYR A 230 -5.57 15.59 0.18
CA TYR A 230 -4.62 14.71 -0.50
C TYR A 230 -3.97 13.67 0.41
N VAL A 231 -4.31 13.63 1.69
CA VAL A 231 -3.83 12.61 2.65
C VAL A 231 -4.22 11.21 2.17
N ASN A 232 -5.48 11.04 1.76
CA ASN A 232 -5.95 9.74 1.26
C ASN A 232 -5.73 9.62 -0.26
N PRO A 233 -4.80 8.76 -0.73
CA PRO A 233 -4.49 8.62 -2.16
C PRO A 233 -5.67 8.04 -2.98
N LYS A 234 -6.67 7.42 -2.34
CA LYS A 234 -7.86 6.89 -3.02
C LYS A 234 -8.86 7.97 -3.42
N LYS A 235 -8.86 9.11 -2.74
CA LYS A 235 -9.75 10.22 -3.07
C LYS A 235 -9.14 11.03 -4.21
N VAL A 236 -9.79 10.97 -5.37
CA VAL A 236 -9.44 11.84 -6.49
C VAL A 236 -9.99 13.23 -6.18
N TYR A 237 -9.07 14.20 -6.01
CA TYR A 237 -9.41 15.60 -5.79
C TYR A 237 -8.73 16.44 -6.87
N THR A 238 -9.55 16.97 -7.79
CA THR A 238 -9.08 17.61 -9.02
C THR A 238 -8.88 19.11 -8.87
N ALA A 239 -8.29 19.75 -9.87
CA ALA A 239 -8.22 21.23 -9.90
C ALA A 239 -9.60 21.89 -9.95
N ASN A 240 -10.60 21.23 -10.56
CA ASN A 240 -11.97 21.75 -10.56
C ASN A 240 -12.60 21.67 -9.17
N ASP A 241 -12.35 20.58 -8.42
CA ASP A 241 -12.83 20.46 -7.04
C ASP A 241 -12.22 21.56 -6.15
N ILE A 242 -10.95 21.92 -6.38
CA ILE A 242 -10.30 23.06 -5.69
C ILE A 242 -11.03 24.38 -6.00
N ILE A 243 -11.36 24.62 -7.28
CA ILE A 243 -12.07 25.84 -7.68
C ILE A 243 -13.40 25.92 -6.97
N GLU A 244 -14.18 24.84 -7.01
CA GLU A 244 -15.50 24.78 -6.37
C GLU A 244 -15.43 24.97 -4.85
N ASP A 245 -14.52 24.26 -4.19
CA ASP A 245 -14.36 24.32 -2.73
C ASP A 245 -13.89 25.71 -2.27
N ILE A 246 -12.89 26.30 -2.93
CA ILE A 246 -12.40 27.63 -2.59
C ILE A 246 -13.47 28.70 -2.86
N GLN A 247 -14.22 28.58 -3.95
CA GLN A 247 -15.33 29.51 -4.21
C GLN A 247 -16.44 29.36 -3.17
N LYS A 248 -16.78 28.12 -2.80
CA LYS A 248 -17.83 27.83 -1.82
C LYS A 248 -17.45 28.26 -0.40
N GLN A 249 -16.22 27.96 0.03
CA GLN A 249 -15.79 28.19 1.41
C GLN A 249 -15.26 29.61 1.63
N GLN A 250 -14.50 30.12 0.65
CA GLN A 250 -13.81 31.41 0.75
C GLN A 250 -14.42 32.51 -0.13
N GLY A 251 -15.33 32.17 -1.05
CA GLY A 251 -15.94 33.12 -1.97
C GLY A 251 -14.96 33.73 -2.98
N ILE A 252 -13.85 33.05 -3.29
CA ILE A 252 -12.77 33.55 -4.14
C ILE A 252 -12.81 32.80 -5.47
N GLU A 253 -12.68 33.55 -6.57
CA GLU A 253 -12.50 32.98 -7.91
C GLU A 253 -11.04 32.60 -8.12
N VAL A 254 -10.81 31.33 -8.47
CA VAL A 254 -9.50 30.78 -8.72
C VAL A 254 -9.43 30.26 -10.16
N SER A 255 -8.42 30.69 -10.93
CA SER A 255 -8.23 30.17 -12.29
C SER A 255 -7.78 28.70 -12.25
N TYR A 256 -8.14 27.92 -13.28
CA TYR A 256 -7.75 26.51 -13.40
C TYR A 256 -6.23 26.30 -13.24
N MET A 257 -5.41 27.13 -13.87
CA MET A 257 -3.94 27.03 -13.75
C MET A 257 -3.43 27.29 -12.34
N LYS A 258 -4.08 28.20 -11.60
CA LYS A 258 -3.74 28.46 -10.19
C LYS A 258 -4.13 27.29 -9.30
N ALA A 259 -5.33 26.73 -9.51
CA ALA A 259 -5.80 25.53 -8.81
C ALA A 259 -4.95 24.29 -9.13
N TRP A 260 -4.56 24.13 -10.39
CA TRP A 260 -3.66 23.05 -10.80
C TRP A 260 -2.28 23.15 -10.11
N ARG A 261 -1.68 24.34 -10.08
CA ARG A 261 -0.41 24.57 -9.34
C ARG A 261 -0.59 24.34 -7.84
N ALA A 262 -1.70 24.76 -7.27
CA ALA A 262 -2.00 24.53 -5.86
C ALA A 262 -2.11 23.02 -5.55
N LYS A 263 -2.74 22.25 -6.44
CA LYS A 263 -2.77 20.79 -6.34
C LYS A 263 -1.36 20.19 -6.28
N GLU A 264 -0.48 20.55 -7.22
CA GLU A 264 0.89 20.03 -7.26
C GLU A 264 1.67 20.37 -5.98
N ILE A 265 1.54 21.61 -5.47
CA ILE A 265 2.17 22.04 -4.23
C ILE A 265 1.57 21.28 -3.02
N ALA A 266 0.25 21.14 -2.93
CA ALA A 266 -0.40 20.41 -1.86
C ALA A 266 0.02 18.93 -1.83
N MET A 267 0.09 18.29 -3.00
CA MET A 267 0.60 16.93 -3.11
C MET A 267 2.06 16.82 -2.66
N ALA A 268 2.91 17.79 -3.03
CA ALA A 268 4.31 17.82 -2.58
C ALA A 268 4.43 18.04 -1.06
N MET A 269 3.58 18.86 -0.45
CA MET A 269 3.54 19.07 1.01
C MET A 269 3.22 17.78 1.77
N ILE A 270 2.27 16.99 1.28
CA ILE A 270 1.78 15.77 1.96
C ILE A 270 2.63 14.55 1.60
N ARG A 271 2.95 14.38 0.30
CA ARG A 271 3.60 13.17 -0.22
C ARG A 271 5.11 13.30 -0.34
N GLY A 272 5.65 14.51 -0.19
CA GLY A 272 7.06 14.83 -0.40
C GLY A 272 7.40 15.15 -1.85
N SER A 273 8.57 15.74 -2.06
CA SER A 273 9.09 16.06 -3.39
C SER A 273 9.50 14.78 -4.12
N PRO A 274 9.09 14.58 -5.39
CA PRO A 274 9.54 13.43 -6.18
C PRO A 274 11.07 13.32 -6.28
N SER A 275 11.80 14.43 -6.44
CA SER A 275 13.27 14.42 -6.53
C SER A 275 13.94 14.01 -5.23
N ASP A 276 13.46 14.53 -4.09
CA ASP A 276 14.04 14.21 -2.78
C ASP A 276 13.76 12.76 -2.39
N SER A 277 12.60 12.24 -2.82
CA SER A 277 12.24 10.83 -2.64
C SER A 277 13.30 9.87 -3.22
N TYR A 278 13.91 10.19 -4.36
CA TYR A 278 15.00 9.38 -4.91
C TYR A 278 16.31 9.52 -4.14
N LYS A 279 16.61 10.71 -3.61
CA LYS A 279 17.80 10.95 -2.78
C LYS A 279 17.77 10.19 -1.47
N GLU A 280 16.57 9.96 -0.92
CA GLU A 280 16.37 9.26 0.35
C GLU A 280 16.40 7.73 0.24
N LEU A 281 16.35 7.16 -0.98
CA LEU A 281 16.34 5.72 -1.19
C LEU A 281 17.50 4.96 -0.51
N PRO A 282 18.77 5.41 -0.57
CA PRO A 282 19.86 4.70 0.10
C PRO A 282 19.67 4.60 1.61
N LYS A 283 19.21 5.70 2.23
CA LYS A 283 18.91 5.75 3.66
C LYS A 283 17.73 4.83 4.01
N TYR A 284 16.68 4.86 3.21
CA TYR A 284 15.53 3.99 3.39
C TYR A 284 15.93 2.51 3.30
N PHE A 285 16.71 2.11 2.31
CA PHE A 285 17.16 0.73 2.14
C PHE A 285 18.03 0.26 3.30
N TYR A 286 18.99 1.10 3.73
CA TYR A 286 19.79 0.81 4.92
C TYR A 286 18.92 0.57 6.16
N MET A 287 17.93 1.44 6.40
CA MET A 287 17.02 1.29 7.53
C MET A 287 16.13 0.05 7.40
N LEU A 288 15.64 -0.23 6.19
CA LEU A 288 14.80 -1.40 5.93
C LEU A 288 15.55 -2.71 6.21
N GLU A 289 16.78 -2.86 5.75
CA GLU A 289 17.61 -4.03 6.03
C GLU A 289 17.97 -4.15 7.51
N LYS A 290 18.26 -3.03 8.17
CA LYS A 290 18.58 -2.99 9.61
C LYS A 290 17.39 -3.37 10.49
N THR A 291 16.20 -2.91 10.15
CA THR A 291 14.97 -3.18 10.94
C THR A 291 14.31 -4.51 10.57
N ASN A 292 14.62 -5.07 9.39
CA ASN A 292 14.13 -6.37 8.92
C ASN A 292 15.31 -7.24 8.44
N PRO A 293 16.11 -7.80 9.36
CA PRO A 293 17.30 -8.58 9.03
C PRO A 293 16.98 -9.73 8.07
N GLY A 294 17.81 -9.89 7.03
CA GLY A 294 17.62 -10.87 5.97
C GLY A 294 16.81 -10.36 4.78
N THR A 295 16.28 -9.15 4.84
CA THR A 295 15.73 -8.43 3.67
C THR A 295 16.85 -8.11 2.70
N VAL A 296 16.59 -8.22 1.40
CA VAL A 296 17.54 -7.91 0.33
C VAL A 296 17.05 -6.68 -0.42
N THR A 297 17.86 -5.63 -0.43
CA THR A 297 17.65 -4.44 -1.26
C THR A 297 18.80 -4.22 -2.22
N LYS A 298 18.53 -3.67 -3.39
CA LYS A 298 19.55 -3.27 -4.38
C LYS A 298 19.14 -1.95 -5.02
N LEU A 299 20.13 -1.07 -5.16
CA LEU A 299 19.98 0.20 -5.88
C LEU A 299 21.01 0.21 -7.02
N HIS A 300 20.54 0.47 -8.22
CA HIS A 300 21.37 0.61 -9.42
C HIS A 300 21.26 2.03 -9.96
N ARG A 301 22.41 2.64 -10.26
CA ARG A 301 22.52 3.98 -10.80
C ARG A 301 23.30 3.96 -12.10
N SER A 302 23.10 4.97 -12.93
CA SER A 302 23.93 5.22 -14.11
C SER A 302 25.33 5.71 -13.70
N GLU A 303 26.22 5.84 -14.68
CA GLU A 303 27.54 6.45 -14.48
C GLU A 303 27.46 7.90 -13.99
N ASP A 304 26.39 8.62 -14.34
CA ASP A 304 26.10 9.99 -13.88
C ASP A 304 25.35 10.03 -12.52
N GLU A 305 25.42 8.94 -11.74
CA GLU A 305 24.76 8.81 -10.44
C GLU A 305 23.21 8.97 -10.46
N CYS A 306 22.60 8.95 -11.66
CA CYS A 306 21.15 8.99 -11.78
C CYS A 306 20.53 7.62 -11.45
N PHE A 307 19.34 7.65 -10.84
CA PHE A 307 18.57 6.44 -10.54
C PHE A 307 18.22 5.67 -11.83
N LEU A 308 18.44 4.38 -11.81
CA LEU A 308 17.97 3.45 -12.84
C LEU A 308 17.00 2.43 -12.25
N TYR A 309 17.45 1.63 -11.27
CA TYR A 309 16.65 0.53 -10.73
C TYR A 309 16.78 0.41 -9.21
N ALA A 310 15.69 0.02 -8.57
CA ALA A 310 15.63 -0.33 -7.16
C ALA A 310 14.91 -1.67 -6.97
N TYR A 311 15.44 -2.56 -6.16
CA TYR A 311 14.90 -3.89 -5.88
C TYR A 311 14.70 -4.07 -4.38
N VAL A 312 13.60 -4.72 -4.00
CA VAL A 312 13.29 -5.10 -2.63
C VAL A 312 12.69 -6.49 -2.59
N SER A 313 13.22 -7.31 -1.70
CA SER A 313 12.63 -8.59 -1.30
C SER A 313 12.71 -8.73 0.22
N LEU A 314 11.55 -8.79 0.88
CA LEU A 314 11.48 -8.89 2.34
C LEU A 314 11.85 -10.29 2.81
N TYR A 315 12.50 -10.38 3.97
CA TYR A 315 12.90 -11.66 4.58
C TYR A 315 11.75 -12.68 4.68
N ALA A 316 10.56 -12.22 5.06
CA ALA A 316 9.37 -13.08 5.14
C ALA A 316 9.01 -13.71 3.78
N SER A 317 9.17 -12.96 2.67
CA SER A 317 8.95 -13.46 1.31
C SER A 317 10.02 -14.47 0.90
N ILE A 318 11.28 -14.21 1.27
CA ILE A 318 12.41 -15.09 0.98
C ILE A 318 12.23 -16.43 1.69
N LYS A 319 11.90 -16.41 2.97
CA LYS A 319 11.63 -17.62 3.75
C LYS A 319 10.34 -18.33 3.32
N GLY A 320 9.31 -17.57 3.03
CA GLY A 320 8.03 -18.13 2.56
C GLY A 320 8.15 -18.87 1.23
N TRP A 321 9.09 -18.51 0.36
CA TRP A 321 9.32 -19.18 -0.92
C TRP A 321 9.58 -20.68 -0.79
N GLU A 322 10.27 -21.11 0.26
CA GLU A 322 10.59 -22.52 0.51
C GLU A 322 9.32 -23.40 0.62
N HIS A 323 8.22 -22.81 1.10
CA HIS A 323 6.94 -23.47 1.35
C HIS A 323 5.91 -23.24 0.23
N CYS A 324 6.29 -22.47 -0.79
CA CYS A 324 5.42 -22.15 -1.91
C CYS A 324 5.58 -23.14 -3.06
N ARG A 325 4.64 -23.11 -3.98
CA ARG A 325 4.77 -23.81 -5.25
C ARG A 325 5.96 -23.28 -6.03
N PRO A 326 6.70 -24.12 -6.76
CA PRO A 326 7.85 -23.70 -7.55
C PRO A 326 7.41 -22.97 -8.83
N ILE A 327 6.54 -21.98 -8.71
CA ILE A 327 6.01 -21.18 -9.81
C ILE A 327 6.21 -19.71 -9.47
N MET A 328 6.91 -19.01 -10.32
CA MET A 328 7.13 -17.58 -10.20
C MET A 328 6.34 -16.85 -11.28
N VAL A 329 5.41 -15.99 -10.87
CA VAL A 329 4.62 -15.16 -11.77
C VAL A 329 5.20 -13.76 -11.74
N VAL A 330 5.56 -13.23 -12.91
CA VAL A 330 6.16 -11.89 -13.03
C VAL A 330 5.32 -10.98 -13.91
N ASP A 331 5.27 -9.69 -13.55
CA ASP A 331 4.51 -8.66 -14.27
C ASP A 331 5.13 -7.28 -14.12
N GLY A 332 4.87 -6.41 -15.10
CA GLY A 332 5.18 -4.99 -15.08
C GLY A 332 3.93 -4.12 -15.00
N SER A 333 4.00 -3.04 -14.25
CA SER A 333 2.92 -2.07 -14.14
C SER A 333 3.44 -0.64 -14.08
N PHE A 334 2.85 0.27 -14.89
CA PHE A 334 3.30 1.65 -14.95
C PHE A 334 3.03 2.42 -13.65
N LEU A 335 4.02 3.15 -13.17
CA LEU A 335 3.88 4.17 -12.14
C LEU A 335 3.24 5.43 -12.77
N LYS A 336 2.50 6.16 -11.94
CA LYS A 336 1.79 7.37 -12.36
C LYS A 336 2.34 8.64 -11.72
N ALA A 337 3.37 8.50 -10.87
CA ALA A 337 4.07 9.62 -10.25
C ALA A 337 4.76 10.52 -11.29
N ALA A 338 5.25 11.68 -10.86
CA ALA A 338 5.82 12.70 -11.75
C ALA A 338 6.94 12.18 -12.67
N TYR A 339 7.80 11.29 -12.19
CA TYR A 339 8.88 10.70 -12.99
C TYR A 339 8.51 9.40 -13.70
N LYS A 340 7.24 8.99 -13.59
CA LYS A 340 6.74 7.74 -14.21
C LYS A 340 7.59 6.52 -13.81
N GLY A 341 7.98 5.68 -14.77
CA GLY A 341 8.69 4.42 -14.53
C GLY A 341 7.74 3.23 -14.47
N THR A 342 8.27 2.06 -14.16
CA THR A 342 7.50 0.81 -14.07
C THR A 342 7.85 0.08 -12.79
N ILE A 343 6.86 -0.47 -12.11
CA ILE A 343 7.08 -1.47 -11.06
C ILE A 343 7.06 -2.86 -11.69
N LEU A 344 8.12 -3.64 -11.47
CA LEU A 344 8.17 -5.06 -11.75
C LEU A 344 7.83 -5.82 -10.46
N THR A 345 7.02 -6.84 -10.58
CA THR A 345 6.57 -7.63 -9.43
C THR A 345 6.78 -9.12 -9.71
N ALA A 346 7.34 -9.84 -8.75
CA ALA A 346 7.40 -11.28 -8.75
C ALA A 346 6.54 -11.84 -7.61
N CYS A 347 5.67 -12.79 -7.91
CA CYS A 347 4.75 -13.40 -6.96
C CYS A 347 4.74 -14.90 -7.11
N THR A 348 4.30 -15.59 -6.07
CA THR A 348 4.00 -17.02 -6.09
C THR A 348 2.71 -17.30 -5.33
N GLN A 349 2.39 -18.59 -5.18
CA GLN A 349 1.25 -19.05 -4.40
C GLN A 349 1.72 -20.07 -3.38
N ASP A 350 1.30 -19.91 -2.12
CA ASP A 350 1.59 -20.91 -1.10
C ASP A 350 0.98 -22.27 -1.42
N GLY A 351 1.63 -23.33 -0.95
CA GLY A 351 1.24 -24.71 -1.24
C GLY A 351 0.03 -25.17 -0.44
N ALA A 352 -0.22 -24.61 0.74
CA ALA A 352 -1.22 -25.11 1.70
C ALA A 352 -2.61 -24.50 1.49
N VAL A 353 -2.71 -23.18 1.32
CA VAL A 353 -4.00 -22.47 1.23
C VAL A 353 -4.24 -21.91 -0.18
N GLY A 354 -3.20 -21.79 -0.98
CA GLY A 354 -3.27 -21.20 -2.32
C GLY A 354 -3.36 -19.67 -2.28
N LYS A 355 -2.90 -19.04 -1.19
CA LYS A 355 -2.80 -17.58 -1.09
C LYS A 355 -1.60 -17.07 -1.88
N ILE A 356 -1.71 -15.84 -2.35
CA ILE A 356 -0.62 -15.18 -3.07
C ILE A 356 0.47 -14.77 -2.08
N LEU A 357 1.72 -15.05 -2.40
CA LEU A 357 2.90 -14.52 -1.71
C LEU A 357 3.66 -13.62 -2.69
N PRO A 358 3.70 -12.31 -2.47
CA PRO A 358 4.61 -11.44 -3.21
C PRO A 358 6.05 -11.75 -2.81
N LEU A 359 6.91 -12.05 -3.79
CA LEU A 359 8.30 -12.43 -3.56
C LEU A 359 9.21 -11.21 -3.55
N ALA A 360 9.14 -10.42 -4.61
CA ALA A 360 9.98 -9.26 -4.81
C ALA A 360 9.28 -8.23 -5.67
N TYR A 361 9.73 -6.99 -5.56
CA TYR A 361 9.35 -5.91 -6.47
C TYR A 361 10.57 -5.05 -6.81
N ALA A 362 10.54 -4.47 -7.99
CA ALA A 362 11.54 -3.52 -8.43
C ALA A 362 10.88 -2.29 -9.05
N ILE A 363 11.49 -1.14 -8.87
CA ILE A 363 11.15 0.08 -9.61
C ILE A 363 12.25 0.29 -10.64
N ILE A 364 11.84 0.49 -11.88
CA ILE A 364 12.73 0.69 -13.02
C ILE A 364 12.33 1.98 -13.75
N ASP A 365 13.28 2.59 -14.44
CA ASP A 365 13.04 3.78 -15.27
C ASP A 365 12.15 3.46 -16.48
N SER A 366 12.46 2.37 -17.16
CA SER A 366 11.77 1.92 -18.37
C SER A 366 11.79 0.40 -18.54
N GLU A 367 10.70 -0.15 -19.06
CA GLU A 367 10.55 -1.57 -19.30
C GLU A 367 11.22 -2.00 -20.60
N ASN A 368 12.35 -2.73 -20.50
CA ASN A 368 13.14 -3.22 -21.61
C ASN A 368 13.91 -4.50 -21.23
N ASN A 369 14.68 -5.07 -22.18
CA ASN A 369 15.46 -6.29 -21.93
C ASN A 369 16.43 -6.14 -20.75
N LYS A 370 17.17 -5.01 -20.67
CA LYS A 370 18.18 -4.77 -19.62
C LYS A 370 17.56 -4.69 -18.23
N SER A 371 16.42 -4.00 -18.10
CA SER A 371 15.72 -3.87 -16.83
C SER A 371 15.16 -5.23 -16.34
N TRP A 372 14.62 -6.05 -17.24
CA TRP A 372 14.18 -7.40 -16.91
C TRP A 372 15.33 -8.34 -16.62
N GLU A 373 16.44 -8.29 -17.36
CA GLU A 373 17.65 -9.06 -17.06
C GLU A 373 18.19 -8.71 -15.68
N TRP A 374 18.29 -7.40 -15.38
CA TRP A 374 18.72 -6.96 -14.06
C TRP A 374 17.77 -7.46 -12.95
N PHE A 375 16.47 -7.40 -13.15
CA PHE A 375 15.50 -7.90 -12.18
C PHE A 375 15.67 -9.41 -11.95
N PHE A 376 15.84 -10.20 -13.00
CA PHE A 376 16.07 -11.64 -12.86
C PHE A 376 17.42 -11.98 -12.24
N VAL A 377 18.47 -11.18 -12.44
CA VAL A 377 19.74 -11.31 -11.69
C VAL A 377 19.48 -11.20 -10.19
N GLN A 378 18.72 -10.18 -9.76
CA GLN A 378 18.42 -9.98 -8.35
C GLN A 378 17.54 -11.13 -7.80
N ILE A 379 16.53 -11.56 -8.54
CA ILE A 379 15.67 -12.69 -8.18
C ILE A 379 16.51 -13.97 -8.04
N LYS A 380 17.35 -14.27 -9.01
CA LYS A 380 18.20 -15.48 -8.98
C LYS A 380 19.20 -15.45 -7.82
N GLY A 381 19.77 -14.28 -7.51
CA GLY A 381 20.63 -14.09 -6.34
C GLY A 381 19.90 -14.24 -5.01
N THR A 382 18.61 -13.87 -4.95
CA THR A 382 17.82 -13.92 -3.71
C THR A 382 17.17 -15.29 -3.46
N PHE A 383 16.62 -15.92 -4.50
CA PHE A 383 15.81 -17.15 -4.39
C PHE A 383 16.47 -18.40 -4.95
N GLY A 384 17.56 -18.25 -5.69
CA GLY A 384 18.23 -19.36 -6.37
C GLY A 384 17.42 -19.96 -7.52
N VAL A 385 17.78 -21.20 -7.86
CA VAL A 385 17.01 -22.04 -8.81
C VAL A 385 16.51 -23.23 -8.04
N ARG A 386 15.20 -23.47 -8.09
CA ARG A 386 14.53 -24.55 -7.37
C ARG A 386 14.09 -25.62 -8.37
N GLU A 387 14.15 -26.89 -7.96
CA GLU A 387 13.66 -28.01 -8.79
C GLU A 387 12.18 -27.83 -9.17
N GLY A 388 11.87 -28.08 -10.42
CA GLY A 388 10.50 -27.94 -10.96
C GLY A 388 10.02 -26.50 -11.10
N ILE A 389 10.88 -25.49 -10.90
CA ILE A 389 10.51 -24.07 -11.07
C ILE A 389 10.06 -23.80 -12.51
N CYS A 390 9.02 -22.99 -12.66
CA CYS A 390 8.66 -22.37 -13.92
C CYS A 390 8.34 -20.88 -13.72
N ILE A 391 8.59 -20.09 -14.75
CA ILE A 391 8.26 -18.67 -14.79
C ILE A 391 7.01 -18.47 -15.65
N VAL A 392 6.07 -17.67 -15.16
CA VAL A 392 4.83 -17.34 -15.87
C VAL A 392 4.75 -15.83 -16.04
N SER A 393 4.53 -15.39 -17.27
CA SER A 393 4.34 -13.96 -17.58
C SER A 393 3.26 -13.76 -18.65
N ASP A 394 3.04 -12.53 -19.05
CA ASP A 394 2.38 -12.20 -20.31
C ASP A 394 3.29 -12.51 -21.53
N ARG A 395 2.93 -12.01 -22.70
CA ARG A 395 3.72 -12.16 -23.94
C ARG A 395 4.70 -11.00 -24.18
N ASN A 396 5.14 -10.31 -23.15
CA ASN A 396 6.15 -9.27 -23.30
C ASN A 396 7.48 -9.90 -23.76
N GLU A 397 7.99 -9.41 -24.88
CA GLU A 397 9.20 -9.93 -25.50
C GLU A 397 10.44 -9.71 -24.63
N SER A 398 10.49 -8.59 -23.88
CA SER A 398 11.59 -8.30 -22.97
C SER A 398 11.68 -9.29 -21.82
N ILE A 399 10.53 -9.74 -21.30
CA ILE A 399 10.50 -10.80 -20.26
C ILE A 399 11.01 -12.10 -20.85
N PHE A 400 10.57 -12.45 -22.06
CA PHE A 400 11.00 -13.68 -22.71
C PHE A 400 12.50 -13.71 -22.98
N ASN A 401 13.05 -12.63 -23.54
CA ASN A 401 14.49 -12.52 -23.82
C ASN A 401 15.32 -12.60 -22.54
N ALA A 402 14.94 -11.85 -21.52
CA ALA A 402 15.64 -11.84 -20.24
C ALA A 402 15.55 -13.22 -19.53
N THR A 403 14.39 -13.87 -19.58
CA THR A 403 14.24 -15.23 -19.00
C THR A 403 15.12 -16.25 -19.72
N LYS A 404 15.20 -16.20 -21.05
CA LYS A 404 16.05 -17.09 -21.84
C LYS A 404 17.53 -16.95 -21.51
N VAL A 405 17.99 -15.74 -21.20
CA VAL A 405 19.38 -15.47 -20.81
C VAL A 405 19.66 -15.90 -19.37
N MET A 406 18.79 -15.51 -18.44
CA MET A 406 19.04 -15.66 -17.00
C MET A 406 18.63 -17.03 -16.44
N TYR A 407 17.64 -17.68 -17.05
CA TYR A 407 17.05 -18.95 -16.63
C TYR A 407 16.88 -19.93 -17.82
N PRO A 408 17.96 -20.27 -18.56
CA PRO A 408 17.88 -21.06 -19.80
C PRO A 408 17.26 -22.45 -19.59
N GLU A 409 17.46 -23.04 -18.41
CA GLU A 409 16.91 -24.37 -18.03
C GLU A 409 15.47 -24.30 -17.48
N VAL A 410 14.94 -23.12 -17.20
CA VAL A 410 13.64 -22.94 -16.56
C VAL A 410 12.56 -22.71 -17.61
N PRO A 411 11.52 -23.52 -17.65
CA PRO A 411 10.40 -23.33 -18.57
C PRO A 411 9.71 -21.98 -18.36
N HIS A 412 9.62 -21.20 -19.43
CA HIS A 412 8.86 -19.94 -19.44
C HIS A 412 7.48 -20.16 -20.03
N CYS A 413 6.47 -20.03 -19.22
CA CYS A 413 5.08 -20.24 -19.53
C CYS A 413 4.33 -18.93 -19.72
N ILE A 414 3.31 -18.96 -20.58
CA ILE A 414 2.47 -17.81 -20.89
C ILE A 414 1.18 -17.86 -20.10
N CYS A 415 0.77 -16.73 -19.56
CA CYS A 415 -0.53 -16.57 -18.92
C CYS A 415 -1.68 -16.85 -19.91
N MET A 416 -2.52 -17.79 -19.56
CA MET A 416 -3.70 -18.16 -20.36
C MET A 416 -4.65 -16.96 -20.57
N PHE A 417 -4.82 -16.11 -19.57
CA PHE A 417 -5.70 -14.93 -19.67
C PHE A 417 -5.16 -13.92 -20.68
N HIS A 418 -3.87 -13.56 -20.60
CA HIS A 418 -3.25 -12.63 -21.56
C HIS A 418 -3.20 -13.22 -22.97
N LEU A 419 -2.96 -14.52 -23.10
CA LEU A 419 -3.04 -15.18 -24.39
C LEU A 419 -4.45 -15.09 -24.97
N TRP A 420 -5.48 -15.30 -24.13
CA TRP A 420 -6.86 -15.09 -24.54
C TRP A 420 -7.13 -13.65 -24.98
N GLN A 421 -6.64 -12.63 -24.27
CA GLN A 421 -6.81 -11.24 -24.66
C GLN A 421 -6.16 -10.97 -26.04
N ASN A 422 -5.02 -11.58 -26.31
CA ASN A 422 -4.37 -11.48 -27.63
C ASN A 422 -5.20 -12.18 -28.72
N VAL A 423 -5.71 -13.39 -28.46
CA VAL A 423 -6.65 -14.11 -29.37
C VAL A 423 -7.88 -13.24 -29.64
N LYS A 424 -8.50 -12.68 -28.61
CA LYS A 424 -9.67 -11.80 -28.71
C LYS A 424 -9.39 -10.56 -29.56
N ARG A 425 -8.20 -9.95 -29.41
CA ARG A 425 -7.79 -8.77 -30.17
C ARG A 425 -7.56 -9.08 -31.66
N THR A 426 -7.01 -10.27 -31.94
CA THR A 426 -6.69 -10.72 -33.31
C THR A 426 -7.95 -11.20 -34.03
N PHE A 427 -8.77 -12.01 -33.38
CA PHE A 427 -9.97 -12.66 -33.94
C PHE A 427 -11.24 -12.00 -33.40
N LYS A 428 -11.75 -10.99 -34.08
CA LYS A 428 -12.81 -10.08 -33.60
C LYS A 428 -14.22 -10.68 -33.58
N LYS A 429 -14.44 -11.90 -34.08
CA LYS A 429 -15.76 -12.53 -34.17
C LYS A 429 -15.90 -13.69 -33.19
N HIS A 430 -17.13 -14.01 -32.79
CA HIS A 430 -17.49 -15.20 -31.99
C HIS A 430 -16.78 -15.32 -30.63
N HIS A 431 -16.45 -14.20 -29.97
CA HIS A 431 -15.62 -14.16 -28.76
C HIS A 431 -16.12 -15.05 -27.61
N LYS A 432 -17.45 -15.13 -27.39
CA LYS A 432 -18.01 -15.93 -26.29
C LYS A 432 -17.73 -17.42 -26.50
N GLN A 433 -18.04 -17.94 -27.68
CA GLN A 433 -17.83 -19.36 -28.03
C GLN A 433 -16.34 -19.70 -28.04
N LEU A 434 -15.51 -18.87 -28.69
CA LEU A 434 -14.05 -19.05 -28.73
C LEU A 434 -13.43 -19.05 -27.33
N LYS A 435 -13.95 -18.23 -26.39
CA LYS A 435 -13.42 -18.14 -25.02
C LYS A 435 -13.63 -19.45 -24.26
N ASP A 436 -14.82 -19.99 -24.30
CA ASP A 436 -15.16 -21.20 -23.54
C ASP A 436 -14.35 -22.40 -24.06
N ILE A 437 -14.24 -22.53 -25.39
CA ILE A 437 -13.42 -23.57 -26.02
C ILE A 437 -11.93 -23.35 -25.72
N PHE A 438 -11.43 -22.11 -25.79
CA PHE A 438 -10.03 -21.80 -25.46
C PHE A 438 -9.68 -22.17 -24.01
N ILE A 439 -10.57 -21.87 -23.06
CA ILE A 439 -10.36 -22.24 -21.66
C ILE A 439 -10.33 -23.76 -21.49
N ALA A 440 -11.25 -24.49 -22.14
CA ALA A 440 -11.28 -25.94 -22.10
C ALA A 440 -10.03 -26.55 -22.75
N LEU A 441 -9.60 -26.01 -23.89
CA LEU A 441 -8.38 -26.34 -24.61
C LEU A 441 -7.12 -26.18 -23.73
N ALA A 442 -6.95 -25.02 -23.16
CA ALA A 442 -5.77 -24.69 -22.34
C ALA A 442 -5.68 -25.55 -21.07
N ARG A 443 -6.83 -25.89 -20.48
CA ARG A 443 -6.94 -26.67 -19.24
C ARG A 443 -7.01 -28.18 -19.46
N ALA A 444 -7.11 -28.66 -20.69
CA ALA A 444 -7.15 -30.08 -20.99
C ALA A 444 -5.92 -30.81 -20.41
N TYR A 445 -6.13 -31.95 -19.76
CA TYR A 445 -5.05 -32.75 -19.19
C TYR A 445 -4.44 -33.69 -20.23
N ALA A 446 -5.27 -34.25 -21.12
CA ALA A 446 -4.88 -35.21 -22.14
C ALA A 446 -4.74 -34.51 -23.50
N ILE A 447 -3.78 -34.98 -24.29
CA ILE A 447 -3.50 -34.42 -25.62
C ILE A 447 -4.73 -34.59 -26.51
N GLU A 448 -5.39 -35.75 -26.47
CA GLU A 448 -6.59 -36.04 -27.27
C GLU A 448 -7.73 -35.04 -26.99
N LYS A 449 -7.92 -34.66 -25.72
CA LYS A 449 -8.89 -33.60 -25.35
C LYS A 449 -8.49 -32.25 -25.86
N CYS A 450 -7.19 -31.95 -25.81
CA CYS A 450 -6.65 -30.70 -26.33
C CYS A 450 -6.89 -30.60 -27.85
N GLU A 451 -6.61 -31.68 -28.59
CA GLU A 451 -6.83 -31.76 -30.02
C GLU A 451 -8.31 -31.69 -30.39
N TYR A 452 -9.17 -32.35 -29.62
CA TYR A 452 -10.62 -32.23 -29.79
C TYR A 452 -11.08 -30.78 -29.66
N HIS A 453 -10.69 -30.06 -28.59
CA HIS A 453 -11.07 -28.66 -28.41
C HIS A 453 -10.44 -27.75 -29.48
N MET A 454 -9.25 -28.07 -29.97
CA MET A 454 -8.65 -27.35 -31.08
C MET A 454 -9.46 -27.52 -32.35
N THR A 455 -9.92 -28.73 -32.64
CA THR A 455 -10.80 -29.01 -33.78
C THR A 455 -12.12 -28.22 -33.69
N GLU A 456 -12.75 -28.18 -32.49
CA GLU A 456 -13.94 -27.38 -32.27
C GLU A 456 -13.69 -25.88 -32.48
N MET A 457 -12.52 -25.39 -32.06
CA MET A 457 -12.12 -23.99 -32.24
C MET A 457 -11.90 -23.65 -33.74
N CYS A 458 -11.31 -24.59 -34.51
CA CYS A 458 -11.09 -24.44 -35.93
C CYS A 458 -12.40 -24.40 -36.75
N LYS A 459 -13.48 -25.05 -36.29
CA LYS A 459 -14.80 -24.94 -36.90
C LYS A 459 -15.37 -23.53 -36.84
N ILE A 460 -14.97 -22.76 -35.82
CA ILE A 460 -15.37 -21.34 -35.64
C ILE A 460 -14.47 -20.41 -36.42
N ASP A 461 -13.15 -20.54 -36.27
CA ASP A 461 -12.15 -19.77 -37.02
C ASP A 461 -10.87 -20.60 -37.21
N PRO A 462 -10.61 -21.11 -38.43
CA PRO A 462 -9.45 -21.98 -38.69
C PRO A 462 -8.10 -21.29 -38.54
N ARG A 463 -8.06 -19.97 -38.50
CA ARG A 463 -6.83 -19.19 -38.37
C ARG A 463 -6.27 -19.20 -36.93
N VAL A 464 -7.10 -19.62 -35.95
CA VAL A 464 -6.68 -19.64 -34.53
C VAL A 464 -5.63 -20.71 -34.28
N GLN A 465 -5.72 -21.86 -34.94
CA GLN A 465 -4.77 -22.96 -34.75
C GLN A 465 -3.33 -22.59 -35.14
N PRO A 466 -3.02 -22.06 -36.33
CA PRO A 466 -1.65 -21.64 -36.65
C PRO A 466 -1.15 -20.52 -35.73
N TYR A 467 -2.01 -19.59 -35.35
CA TYR A 467 -1.66 -18.56 -34.37
C TYR A 467 -1.23 -19.13 -33.01
N LEU A 468 -1.97 -20.09 -32.46
CA LEU A 468 -1.65 -20.75 -31.21
C LEU A 468 -0.45 -21.70 -31.32
N PHE A 469 -0.21 -22.26 -32.50
CA PHE A 469 0.95 -23.09 -32.80
C PHE A 469 2.25 -22.25 -32.75
N GLU A 470 2.27 -21.06 -33.34
CA GLU A 470 3.41 -20.12 -33.26
C GLU A 470 3.76 -19.72 -31.83
N VAL A 471 2.77 -19.66 -30.95
CA VAL A 471 3.00 -19.35 -29.52
C VAL A 471 3.76 -20.48 -28.81
N GLY A 472 3.63 -21.72 -29.28
CA GLY A 472 4.22 -22.93 -28.69
C GLY A 472 3.30 -23.54 -27.64
N TYR A 473 2.71 -24.69 -27.94
CA TYR A 473 1.72 -25.37 -27.07
C TYR A 473 2.26 -25.69 -25.68
N GLU A 474 3.53 -26.05 -25.56
CA GLU A 474 4.23 -26.35 -24.30
C GLU A 474 4.24 -25.15 -23.34
N ARG A 475 4.13 -23.93 -23.86
CA ARG A 475 4.19 -22.70 -23.07
C ARG A 475 2.84 -22.32 -22.42
N TRP A 476 1.73 -22.73 -22.99
CA TRP A 476 0.41 -22.30 -22.52
C TRP A 476 -0.60 -23.44 -22.28
N SER A 477 -0.50 -24.55 -23.00
CA SER A 477 -1.41 -25.69 -22.83
C SER A 477 -0.93 -26.60 -21.68
N ARG A 478 -1.87 -27.08 -20.89
CA ARG A 478 -1.58 -28.01 -19.80
C ARG A 478 -1.17 -29.39 -20.31
N ALA A 479 -1.81 -29.89 -21.36
CA ALA A 479 -1.55 -31.21 -21.92
C ALA A 479 -0.14 -31.35 -22.50
N TYR A 480 0.43 -30.25 -23.02
CA TYR A 480 1.77 -30.24 -23.63
C TYR A 480 2.84 -29.68 -22.68
N SER A 481 2.47 -29.25 -21.46
CA SER A 481 3.41 -28.65 -20.52
C SER A 481 4.41 -29.67 -19.99
N LYS A 482 5.70 -29.33 -20.04
CA LYS A 482 6.80 -30.12 -19.46
C LYS A 482 6.88 -30.02 -17.94
N VAL A 483 6.15 -29.09 -17.33
CA VAL A 483 6.14 -28.82 -15.89
C VAL A 483 4.75 -28.94 -15.29
N LYS A 484 4.67 -29.44 -14.06
CA LYS A 484 3.41 -29.54 -13.32
C LYS A 484 2.96 -28.16 -12.84
N ARG A 485 2.47 -27.31 -13.77
CA ARG A 485 1.91 -25.98 -13.43
C ARG A 485 0.67 -26.06 -12.53
N SER A 486 0.20 -27.26 -12.27
CA SER A 486 -0.99 -27.55 -11.49
C SER A 486 -2.16 -26.61 -11.83
N MET A 487 -2.63 -25.80 -10.91
CA MET A 487 -3.78 -24.90 -11.11
C MET A 487 -3.41 -23.47 -11.51
N ILE A 488 -2.12 -23.14 -11.60
CA ILE A 488 -1.67 -21.78 -11.94
C ILE A 488 -1.50 -21.64 -13.45
N MET A 489 -2.63 -21.52 -14.12
CA MET A 489 -2.70 -21.28 -15.56
C MET A 489 -2.90 -19.81 -15.90
N THR A 490 -3.27 -18.99 -14.90
CA THR A 490 -3.60 -17.59 -15.08
C THR A 490 -2.67 -16.70 -14.25
N PHE A 491 -2.49 -15.50 -14.73
CA PHE A 491 -1.66 -14.46 -14.19
C PHE A 491 -2.37 -13.63 -13.08
N ASN A 492 -3.60 -13.97 -12.72
CA ASN A 492 -4.42 -13.24 -11.73
C ASN A 492 -3.67 -12.95 -10.42
N ILE A 493 -2.59 -13.71 -10.16
CA ILE A 493 -1.75 -13.56 -8.97
C ILE A 493 -1.04 -12.20 -8.98
N ALA A 494 -0.29 -11.88 -10.05
CA ALA A 494 0.41 -10.59 -10.14
C ALA A 494 -0.57 -9.42 -10.41
N GLU A 495 -1.62 -9.65 -11.23
CA GLU A 495 -2.69 -8.66 -11.40
C GLU A 495 -3.34 -8.26 -10.08
N SER A 496 -3.58 -9.20 -9.16
CA SER A 496 -4.16 -8.91 -7.85
C SER A 496 -3.28 -7.95 -7.04
N ILE A 497 -1.97 -8.14 -7.06
CA ILE A 497 -1.03 -7.20 -6.42
C ILE A 497 -1.02 -5.86 -7.14
N ASN A 498 -1.05 -5.85 -8.46
CA ASN A 498 -1.09 -4.62 -9.25
C ASN A 498 -2.40 -3.83 -9.07
N VAL A 499 -3.51 -4.51 -8.84
CA VAL A 499 -4.78 -3.86 -8.48
C VAL A 499 -4.70 -3.30 -7.06
N ALA A 500 -4.16 -4.06 -6.10
CA ALA A 500 -4.05 -3.64 -4.72
C ALA A 500 -3.16 -2.39 -4.54
N ASN A 501 -2.13 -2.22 -5.37
CA ASN A 501 -1.24 -1.05 -5.33
C ASN A 501 -1.60 0.07 -6.33
N LYS A 502 -2.75 -0.02 -7.01
CA LYS A 502 -3.14 0.90 -8.10
C LYS A 502 -3.07 2.37 -7.70
N ASP A 503 -3.59 2.69 -6.52
CA ASP A 503 -3.68 4.08 -6.05
C ASP A 503 -2.33 4.58 -5.51
N ALA A 504 -1.55 3.68 -4.93
CA ALA A 504 -0.20 3.99 -4.44
C ALA A 504 0.80 4.33 -5.57
N ARG A 505 0.54 3.90 -6.80
CA ARG A 505 1.41 4.20 -7.96
C ARG A 505 1.52 5.69 -8.31
N GLU A 506 0.71 6.54 -7.70
CA GLU A 506 0.82 8.01 -7.79
C GLU A 506 1.76 8.62 -6.75
N LEU A 507 2.20 7.84 -5.78
CA LEU A 507 3.12 8.31 -4.72
C LEU A 507 4.55 8.48 -5.26
N PRO A 508 5.34 9.41 -4.68
CA PRO A 508 6.78 9.45 -4.87
C PRO A 508 7.43 8.10 -4.51
N VAL A 509 8.57 7.78 -5.13
CA VAL A 509 9.15 6.43 -5.10
C VAL A 509 9.38 5.87 -3.69
N MET A 510 9.91 6.67 -2.77
CA MET A 510 10.15 6.23 -1.40
C MET A 510 8.83 5.93 -0.66
N ARG A 511 7.84 6.83 -0.78
CA ARG A 511 6.50 6.61 -0.19
C ARG A 511 5.78 5.40 -0.79
N PHE A 512 5.99 5.17 -2.08
CA PHE A 512 5.50 3.95 -2.72
C PHE A 512 6.14 2.68 -2.14
N LEU A 513 7.46 2.69 -1.91
CA LEU A 513 8.16 1.56 -1.30
C LEU A 513 7.76 1.34 0.17
N GLU A 514 7.56 2.39 0.94
CA GLU A 514 6.99 2.32 2.30
C GLU A 514 5.59 1.69 2.26
N TYR A 515 4.74 2.17 1.35
CA TYR A 515 3.41 1.60 1.17
C TYR A 515 3.47 0.10 0.84
N MET A 516 4.34 -0.30 -0.09
CA MET A 516 4.50 -1.71 -0.45
C MET A 516 5.00 -2.56 0.72
N THR A 517 5.93 -2.05 1.50
CA THR A 517 6.44 -2.73 2.70
C THR A 517 5.32 -2.93 3.73
N ASN A 518 4.57 -1.89 4.05
CA ASN A 518 3.44 -1.95 4.98
C ASN A 518 2.33 -2.87 4.46
N PHE A 519 2.02 -2.79 3.17
CA PHE A 519 1.05 -3.67 2.53
C PHE A 519 1.43 -5.15 2.68
N LEU A 520 2.71 -5.50 2.44
CA LEU A 520 3.19 -6.87 2.59
C LEU A 520 3.19 -7.34 4.05
N GLN A 521 3.54 -6.48 4.98
CA GLN A 521 3.49 -6.80 6.42
C GLN A 521 2.06 -7.12 6.86
N GLN A 522 1.10 -6.30 6.49
CA GLN A 522 -0.32 -6.52 6.80
C GLN A 522 -0.86 -7.77 6.11
N TRP A 523 -0.49 -7.98 4.84
CA TRP A 523 -0.85 -9.18 4.10
C TRP A 523 -0.36 -10.45 4.80
N ASN A 524 0.91 -10.47 5.20
CA ASN A 524 1.52 -11.59 5.90
C ASN A 524 0.87 -11.81 7.27
N ASN A 525 0.62 -10.75 8.04
CA ASN A 525 -0.04 -10.84 9.35
C ASN A 525 -1.46 -11.40 9.23
N LYS A 526 -2.25 -10.91 8.27
CA LYS A 526 -3.59 -11.44 7.99
C LYS A 526 -3.56 -12.92 7.63
N ASN A 527 -2.66 -13.32 6.73
CA ASN A 527 -2.55 -14.73 6.32
C ASN A 527 -2.07 -15.62 7.46
N ARG A 528 -1.19 -15.11 8.33
CA ARG A 528 -0.76 -15.80 9.54
C ARG A 528 -1.94 -16.05 10.49
N LYS A 529 -2.77 -15.05 10.75
CA LYS A 529 -3.99 -15.21 11.57
C LYS A 529 -4.90 -16.30 10.99
N ILE A 530 -5.21 -16.24 9.69
CA ILE A 530 -6.02 -17.25 9.01
C ILE A 530 -5.39 -18.66 9.16
N ALA A 531 -4.08 -18.78 9.02
CA ALA A 531 -3.40 -20.07 9.17
C ALA A 531 -3.50 -20.63 10.60
N MET A 532 -3.40 -19.77 11.63
CA MET A 532 -3.55 -20.16 13.03
C MET A 532 -4.99 -20.59 13.38
N GLU A 533 -5.98 -19.99 12.72
CA GLU A 533 -7.41 -20.31 12.91
C GLU A 533 -7.85 -21.57 12.10
N THR A 534 -7.01 -22.05 11.18
CA THR A 534 -7.33 -23.21 10.34
C THR A 534 -7.13 -24.50 11.15
N SER A 535 -8.21 -25.24 11.39
CA SER A 535 -8.21 -26.50 12.16
C SER A 535 -7.91 -27.74 11.32
N THR A 536 -7.80 -27.61 10.00
CA THR A 536 -7.54 -28.71 9.04
C THR A 536 -6.07 -28.72 8.61
N GLU A 537 -5.51 -29.90 8.32
CA GLU A 537 -4.14 -30.04 7.77
C GLU A 537 -3.98 -29.33 6.42
N LEU A 538 -5.05 -29.30 5.62
CA LEU A 538 -5.10 -28.56 4.37
C LEU A 538 -5.95 -27.31 4.53
N GLY A 539 -5.57 -26.22 3.86
CA GLY A 539 -6.43 -25.05 3.80
C GLY A 539 -7.77 -25.37 3.11
N GLU A 540 -8.82 -24.65 3.50
CA GLU A 540 -10.23 -24.87 3.11
C GLU A 540 -10.42 -25.21 1.62
N LYS A 541 -9.73 -24.51 0.74
CA LYS A 541 -9.78 -24.72 -0.71
C LYS A 541 -9.35 -26.13 -1.11
N TYR A 542 -8.28 -26.63 -0.53
CA TYR A 542 -7.73 -27.95 -0.89
C TYR A 542 -8.43 -29.06 -0.14
N ASP A 543 -8.92 -28.83 1.05
CA ASP A 543 -9.80 -29.75 1.77
C ASP A 543 -11.10 -29.99 0.99
N LYS A 544 -11.72 -28.91 0.49
CA LYS A 544 -12.89 -29.01 -0.40
C LYS A 544 -12.58 -29.79 -1.67
N LEU A 545 -11.46 -29.50 -2.32
CA LEU A 545 -11.04 -30.22 -3.53
C LEU A 545 -10.79 -31.72 -3.25
N LEU A 546 -10.19 -32.03 -2.10
CA LEU A 546 -9.96 -33.43 -1.70
C LEU A 546 -11.29 -34.17 -1.49
N ARG A 547 -12.27 -33.54 -0.84
CA ARG A 547 -13.62 -34.08 -0.65
C ARG A 547 -14.34 -34.31 -1.99
N GLU A 548 -14.25 -33.35 -2.92
CA GLU A 548 -14.82 -33.48 -4.26
C GLU A 548 -14.17 -34.64 -5.02
N ASN A 549 -12.85 -34.81 -4.90
CA ASN A 549 -12.14 -35.96 -5.50
C ASN A 549 -12.50 -37.28 -4.82
N LEU A 550 -12.71 -37.29 -3.50
CA LEU A 550 -13.16 -38.48 -2.77
C LEU A 550 -14.53 -38.95 -3.29
N ILE A 551 -15.50 -38.04 -3.39
CA ILE A 551 -16.83 -38.35 -3.94
C ILE A 551 -16.72 -38.86 -5.38
N ALA A 552 -15.90 -38.23 -6.21
CA ALA A 552 -15.67 -38.67 -7.59
C ALA A 552 -15.00 -40.07 -7.66
N SER A 553 -14.18 -40.42 -6.67
CA SER A 553 -13.48 -41.71 -6.61
C SER A 553 -14.40 -42.89 -6.28
N GLU A 554 -15.58 -42.67 -5.70
CA GLU A 554 -16.56 -43.71 -5.38
C GLU A 554 -17.07 -44.42 -6.64
N GLN A 555 -17.00 -43.79 -7.80
CA GLN A 555 -17.38 -44.35 -9.11
C GLN A 555 -16.22 -45.00 -9.85
N ILE A 556 -15.06 -45.13 -9.21
CA ILE A 556 -13.84 -45.64 -9.81
C ILE A 556 -13.54 -47.02 -9.26
N THR A 557 -13.28 -48.00 -10.15
CA THR A 557 -12.80 -49.34 -9.78
C THR A 557 -11.28 -49.41 -9.98
N VAL A 558 -10.58 -49.88 -8.95
CA VAL A 558 -9.10 -49.97 -8.95
C VAL A 558 -8.70 -51.43 -8.86
N SER A 559 -7.85 -51.90 -9.79
CA SER A 559 -7.26 -53.24 -9.79
C SER A 559 -5.73 -53.10 -9.69
N PRO A 560 -5.10 -53.66 -8.65
CA PRO A 560 -3.65 -53.66 -8.53
C PRO A 560 -3.01 -54.59 -9.54
N ALA A 561 -2.00 -54.13 -10.28
CA ALA A 561 -1.14 -54.96 -11.11
C ALA A 561 0.18 -55.29 -10.39
N THR A 562 0.71 -54.32 -9.60
CA THR A 562 1.84 -54.48 -8.68
C THR A 562 1.61 -53.56 -7.48
N GLU A 563 2.56 -53.53 -6.51
CA GLU A 563 2.52 -52.60 -5.39
C GLU A 563 2.54 -51.12 -5.80
N GLN A 564 3.05 -50.80 -6.98
CA GLN A 564 3.23 -49.43 -7.49
C GLN A 564 2.39 -49.12 -8.73
N LEU A 565 1.83 -50.18 -9.39
CA LEU A 565 1.12 -50.05 -10.65
C LEU A 565 -0.32 -50.50 -10.51
N TYR A 566 -1.26 -49.64 -10.89
CA TYR A 566 -2.69 -49.89 -10.76
C TYR A 566 -3.40 -49.65 -12.09
N THR A 567 -4.37 -50.53 -12.41
CA THR A 567 -5.36 -50.27 -13.46
C THR A 567 -6.58 -49.62 -12.82
N VAL A 568 -6.99 -48.49 -13.35
CA VAL A 568 -8.14 -47.72 -12.85
C VAL A 568 -9.20 -47.63 -13.93
N PHE A 569 -10.42 -48.00 -13.59
CA PHE A 569 -11.58 -47.96 -14.48
C PHE A 569 -12.52 -46.83 -14.05
N GLU A 570 -12.81 -45.93 -14.97
CA GLU A 570 -13.80 -44.84 -14.85
C GLU A 570 -14.89 -45.11 -15.90
N GLY A 571 -15.92 -45.87 -15.53
CA GLY A 571 -16.89 -46.44 -16.49
C GLY A 571 -16.21 -47.34 -17.51
N VAL A 572 -16.30 -47.02 -18.79
CA VAL A 572 -15.66 -47.78 -19.89
C VAL A 572 -14.19 -47.39 -20.14
N ARG A 573 -13.69 -46.38 -19.47
CA ARG A 573 -12.32 -45.91 -19.66
C ARG A 573 -11.37 -46.64 -18.73
N ARG A 574 -10.26 -47.13 -19.30
CA ARG A 574 -9.18 -47.76 -18.56
C ARG A 574 -7.97 -46.83 -18.51
N ASN A 575 -7.46 -46.60 -17.31
CA ASN A 575 -6.25 -45.77 -17.07
C ASN A 575 -5.23 -46.59 -16.28
N ILE A 576 -3.96 -46.29 -16.45
CA ILE A 576 -2.85 -46.90 -15.71
C ILE A 576 -2.24 -45.84 -14.81
N VAL A 577 -2.15 -46.13 -13.51
CA VAL A 577 -1.57 -45.25 -12.49
C VAL A 577 -0.28 -45.90 -11.98
N CYS A 578 0.83 -45.14 -12.03
CA CYS A 578 2.09 -45.51 -11.42
C CYS A 578 2.33 -44.62 -10.20
N LEU A 579 2.24 -45.16 -8.97
CA LEU A 579 2.45 -44.40 -7.74
C LEU A 579 3.92 -44.01 -7.56
N LYS A 580 4.87 -44.85 -7.98
CA LYS A 580 6.30 -44.57 -7.90
C LYS A 580 6.70 -43.35 -8.71
N GLU A 581 6.16 -43.19 -9.89
CA GLU A 581 6.46 -42.07 -10.78
C GLU A 581 5.49 -40.91 -10.63
N GLY A 582 4.43 -41.06 -9.82
CA GLY A 582 3.37 -40.07 -9.70
C GLY A 582 2.73 -39.74 -11.05
N THR A 583 2.41 -40.79 -11.87
CA THR A 583 1.87 -40.61 -13.21
C THR A 583 0.57 -41.39 -13.40
N CYS A 584 -0.29 -40.88 -14.28
CA CYS A 584 -1.50 -41.55 -14.72
C CYS A 584 -1.69 -41.35 -16.24
N SER A 585 -2.07 -42.40 -16.96
CA SER A 585 -2.34 -42.31 -18.40
C SER A 585 -3.47 -41.32 -18.73
N CYS A 586 -4.32 -40.96 -17.77
CA CYS A 586 -5.33 -39.90 -17.94
C CYS A 586 -4.78 -38.46 -17.90
N GLY A 587 -3.52 -38.29 -17.50
CA GLY A 587 -2.87 -36.98 -17.37
C GLY A 587 -3.31 -36.12 -16.17
N LYS A 588 -4.19 -36.65 -15.28
CA LYS A 588 -4.70 -35.89 -14.11
C LYS A 588 -3.88 -36.05 -12.82
N PHE A 589 -2.89 -36.94 -12.79
CA PHE A 589 -2.11 -37.29 -11.59
C PHE A 589 -1.01 -36.27 -11.33
#